data_a9718916217d1a9133e0fb4dda5ee6ba
#
_entry.id   a9718916217d1a9133e0fb4dda5ee6ba
#
_cell.length_a   1.000
_cell.length_b   1.000
_cell.length_c   1.000
_cell.angle_alpha   90.00
_cell.angle_beta   90.00
_cell.angle_gamma   90.00
#
_symmetry.space_group_name_H-M   'P 1'
#
loop_
_entity.id
_entity.type
_entity.pdbx_description
1 polymer ?
#
loop_
_entity_poly.entity_id
_entity_poly.type
_entity_poly.pdbx_seq_one_letter_code
_entity_poly.pdbx_strand_id
1 'polypeptide(L)'
;MVMQTYTTRAPLPAITLAALGVVFGDIGTSPLYALKECFHAARDIAITEESVLGILSIIFWSIMLIISFKYVMVIMRADNNGEGGIMALLALNLRRAGLSRKQKLILVSIGFIGASLFFGDGIITPAISVLSAVEGLSIATPIFDPY
;
A
#
# COMPACT_ATOMS: atom_id res chain seq x y z
N MET A 1 39.00 -7.38 11.22
CA MET A 1 38.03 -7.80 12.25
C MET A 1 36.65 -7.48 11.68
N VAL A 2 36.03 -8.46 11.01
CA VAL A 2 34.72 -8.29 10.36
C VAL A 2 33.68 -8.47 11.45
N MET A 3 32.99 -7.36 11.79
CA MET A 3 31.81 -7.42 12.65
C MET A 3 30.70 -8.18 11.91
N GLN A 4 30.49 -9.45 12.28
CA GLN A 4 29.29 -10.17 11.90
C GLN A 4 28.11 -9.53 12.63
N THR A 5 27.37 -8.71 11.93
CA THR A 5 26.07 -8.22 12.40
C THR A 5 25.12 -9.42 12.41
N TYR A 6 24.88 -10.00 13.58
CA TYR A 6 23.81 -10.96 13.78
C TYR A 6 22.49 -10.21 13.61
N THR A 7 21.93 -10.25 12.44
CA THR A 7 20.51 -9.92 12.24
C THR A 7 19.69 -11.01 12.93
N THR A 8 19.31 -10.77 14.17
CA THR A 8 18.31 -11.61 14.84
C THR A 8 17.02 -11.52 14.05
N ARG A 9 16.75 -12.53 13.23
CA ARG A 9 15.48 -12.64 12.52
C ARG A 9 14.37 -12.69 13.58
N ALA A 10 13.41 -11.76 13.48
CA ALA A 10 12.25 -11.78 14.36
C ALA A 10 11.56 -13.16 14.29
N PRO A 11 11.04 -13.67 15.40
CA PRO A 11 10.38 -14.98 15.42
C PRO A 11 9.16 -14.97 14.49
N LEU A 12 8.94 -16.08 13.78
CA LEU A 12 7.87 -16.21 12.79
C LEU A 12 6.49 -15.75 13.28
N PRO A 13 6.07 -16.03 14.54
CA PRO A 13 4.78 -15.54 15.04
C PRO A 13 4.70 -14.00 15.09
N ALA A 14 5.78 -13.32 15.44
CA ALA A 14 5.80 -11.85 15.50
C ALA A 14 5.69 -11.25 14.09
N ILE A 15 6.40 -11.83 13.09
CA ILE A 15 6.31 -11.41 11.69
C ILE A 15 4.88 -11.66 11.15
N THR A 16 4.29 -12.82 11.48
CA THR A 16 2.93 -13.15 11.08
C THR A 16 1.91 -12.17 11.69
N LEU A 17 2.05 -11.85 12.97
CA LEU A 17 1.17 -10.88 13.63
C LEU A 17 1.30 -9.48 13.02
N ALA A 18 2.54 -9.04 12.74
CA ALA A 18 2.78 -7.78 12.06
C ALA A 18 2.15 -7.75 10.65
N ALA A 19 2.30 -8.83 9.89
CA ALA A 19 1.69 -8.96 8.57
C ALA A 19 0.16 -8.93 8.62
N LEU A 20 -0.45 -9.60 9.60
CA LEU A 20 -1.90 -9.53 9.85
C LEU A 20 -2.35 -8.11 10.17
N GLY A 21 -1.58 -7.37 10.99
CA GLY A 21 -1.86 -5.97 11.31
C GLY A 21 -1.90 -5.08 10.05
N VAL A 22 -0.94 -5.25 9.14
CA VAL A 22 -0.92 -4.52 7.87
C VAL A 22 -2.11 -4.92 6.99
N VAL A 23 -2.41 -6.21 6.86
CA VAL A 23 -3.53 -6.69 6.03
C VAL A 23 -4.86 -6.14 6.52
N PHE A 24 -5.14 -6.19 7.82
CA PHE A 24 -6.40 -5.69 8.37
C PHE A 24 -6.42 -4.17 8.52
N GLY A 25 -5.29 -3.54 8.83
CA GLY A 25 -5.21 -2.09 9.04
C GLY A 25 -5.24 -1.29 7.74
N ASP A 26 -4.69 -1.80 6.67
CA ASP A 26 -4.54 -1.10 5.39
C ASP A 26 -5.43 -1.72 4.30
N ILE A 27 -5.17 -2.98 3.94
CA ILE A 27 -5.90 -3.64 2.85
C ILE A 27 -7.37 -3.92 3.22
N GLY A 28 -7.66 -4.18 4.49
CA GLY A 28 -9.02 -4.45 4.95
C GLY A 28 -9.92 -3.21 5.03
N THR A 29 -9.36 -2.02 5.20
CA THR A 29 -10.11 -0.76 5.36
C THR A 29 -10.24 0.02 4.07
N SER A 30 -9.20 0.09 3.25
CA SER A 30 -9.16 0.89 2.02
C SER A 30 -10.26 0.53 1.00
N PRO A 31 -10.62 -0.74 0.75
CA PRO A 31 -11.73 -1.08 -0.13
C PRO A 31 -13.09 -0.58 0.33
N LEU A 32 -13.33 -0.56 1.65
CA LEU A 32 -14.59 -0.05 2.23
C LEU A 32 -14.70 1.46 2.07
N TYR A 33 -13.59 2.17 2.34
CA TYR A 33 -13.51 3.59 2.09
C TYR A 33 -13.70 3.92 0.60
N ALA A 34 -13.02 3.20 -0.30
CA ALA A 34 -13.14 3.38 -1.73
C ALA A 34 -14.57 3.15 -2.23
N LEU A 35 -15.27 2.15 -1.70
CA LEU A 35 -16.67 1.89 -2.03
C LEU A 35 -17.55 3.08 -1.62
N LYS A 36 -17.39 3.60 -0.40
CA LYS A 36 -18.11 4.79 0.10
C LYS A 36 -17.88 5.99 -0.80
N GLU A 37 -16.62 6.28 -1.15
CA GLU A 37 -16.25 7.41 -1.98
C GLU A 37 -16.74 7.30 -3.42
N CYS A 38 -16.84 6.11 -3.99
CA CYS A 38 -17.44 5.91 -5.31
C CYS A 38 -18.89 6.39 -5.37
N PHE A 39 -19.69 6.12 -4.34
CA PHE A 39 -21.08 6.60 -4.27
C PHE A 39 -21.17 8.08 -3.93
N HIS A 40 -20.24 8.61 -3.11
CA HIS A 40 -20.18 10.05 -2.81
C HIS A 40 -19.82 10.89 -4.04
N ALA A 41 -18.84 10.44 -4.81
CA ALA A 41 -18.36 11.15 -6.00
C ALA A 41 -19.35 11.08 -7.17
N ALA A 42 -19.99 9.94 -7.34
CA ALA A 42 -20.94 9.68 -8.43
C ALA A 42 -22.38 9.90 -7.95
N ARG A 43 -22.79 11.16 -7.82
CA ARG A 43 -24.13 11.56 -7.33
C ARG A 43 -25.29 10.98 -8.10
N ASP A 44 -25.05 10.56 -9.33
CA ASP A 44 -26.08 10.03 -10.25
C ASP A 44 -26.22 8.50 -10.18
N ILE A 45 -25.36 7.80 -9.44
CA ILE A 45 -25.43 6.36 -9.29
C ILE A 45 -26.33 6.02 -8.09
N ALA A 46 -27.49 5.43 -8.38
CA ALA A 46 -28.36 4.91 -7.34
C ALA A 46 -27.68 3.77 -6.58
N ILE A 47 -27.85 3.74 -5.25
CA ILE A 47 -27.36 2.65 -4.39
C ILE A 47 -28.28 1.46 -4.59
N THR A 48 -27.94 0.61 -5.56
CA THR A 48 -28.62 -0.65 -5.86
C THR A 48 -27.66 -1.81 -5.65
N GLU A 49 -28.18 -3.01 -5.49
CA GLU A 49 -27.36 -4.22 -5.37
C GLU A 49 -26.41 -4.37 -6.57
N GLU A 50 -26.89 -4.09 -7.77
CA GLU A 50 -26.09 -4.16 -8.99
C GLU A 50 -24.95 -3.15 -9.01
N SER A 51 -25.20 -1.90 -8.58
CA SER A 51 -24.17 -0.85 -8.49
C SER A 51 -23.11 -1.20 -7.46
N VAL A 52 -23.52 -1.71 -6.30
CA VAL A 52 -22.59 -2.15 -5.23
C VAL A 52 -21.70 -3.29 -5.72
N LEU A 53 -22.30 -4.34 -6.30
CA LEU A 53 -21.56 -5.48 -6.85
C LEU A 53 -20.63 -5.07 -7.99
N GLY A 54 -21.07 -4.14 -8.84
CA GLY A 54 -20.26 -3.59 -9.93
C GLY A 54 -18.99 -2.90 -9.40
N ILE A 55 -19.12 -2.01 -8.41
CA ILE A 55 -17.97 -1.31 -7.81
C ILE A 55 -17.06 -2.30 -7.07
N LEU A 56 -17.62 -3.22 -6.29
CA LEU A 56 -16.84 -4.27 -5.61
C LEU A 56 -16.07 -5.15 -6.60
N SER A 57 -16.66 -5.47 -7.75
CA SER A 57 -15.98 -6.20 -8.83
C SER A 57 -14.78 -5.42 -9.36
N ILE A 58 -14.91 -4.11 -9.59
CA ILE A 58 -13.81 -3.26 -10.05
C ILE A 58 -12.69 -3.21 -9.00
N ILE A 59 -13.03 -3.04 -7.72
CA ILE A 59 -12.07 -3.04 -6.62
C ILE A 59 -11.33 -4.39 -6.56
N PHE A 60 -12.07 -5.49 -6.59
CA PHE A 60 -11.50 -6.85 -6.55
C PHE A 60 -10.51 -7.07 -7.70
N TRP A 61 -10.92 -6.81 -8.94
CA TRP A 61 -10.06 -7.01 -10.10
C TRP A 61 -8.86 -6.06 -10.12
N SER A 62 -9.02 -4.84 -9.65
CA SER A 62 -7.90 -3.89 -9.50
C SER A 62 -6.85 -4.42 -8.53
N ILE A 63 -7.26 -4.95 -7.37
CA ILE A 63 -6.37 -5.57 -6.39
C ILE A 63 -5.68 -6.81 -6.99
N MET A 64 -6.44 -7.67 -7.66
CA MET A 64 -5.89 -8.88 -8.27
C MET A 64 -4.86 -8.57 -9.36
N LEU A 65 -5.13 -7.61 -10.24
CA LEU A 65 -4.22 -7.28 -11.34
C LEU A 65 -3.02 -6.46 -10.86
N ILE A 66 -3.22 -5.46 -10.01
CA ILE A 66 -2.14 -4.55 -9.62
C ILE A 66 -1.30 -5.16 -8.50
N ILE A 67 -1.93 -5.65 -7.44
CA ILE A 67 -1.20 -6.16 -6.28
C ILE A 67 -0.74 -7.59 -6.50
N SER A 68 -1.65 -8.51 -6.81
CA SER A 68 -1.27 -9.93 -6.91
C SER A 68 -0.44 -10.21 -8.15
N PHE A 69 -0.86 -9.78 -9.33
CA PHE A 69 -0.14 -10.09 -10.56
C PHE A 69 1.07 -9.18 -10.75
N LYS A 70 0.88 -7.85 -10.84
CA LYS A 70 1.98 -6.92 -11.12
C LYS A 70 2.99 -6.85 -9.97
N TYR A 71 2.52 -6.64 -8.74
CA TYR A 71 3.43 -6.41 -7.62
C TYR A 71 4.02 -7.72 -7.08
N VAL A 72 3.19 -8.67 -6.66
CA VAL A 72 3.67 -9.92 -6.04
C VAL A 72 4.40 -10.82 -7.06
N MET A 73 3.82 -11.06 -8.23
CA MET A 73 4.43 -11.98 -9.20
C MET A 73 5.62 -11.40 -9.95
N VAL A 74 5.65 -10.08 -10.20
CA VAL A 74 6.70 -9.46 -11.03
C VAL A 74 7.68 -8.65 -10.17
N ILE A 75 7.19 -7.62 -9.46
CA ILE A 75 8.06 -6.65 -8.79
C ILE A 75 8.80 -7.25 -7.59
N MET A 76 8.13 -8.09 -6.79
CA MET A 76 8.76 -8.73 -5.62
C MET A 76 9.85 -9.75 -5.97
N ARG A 77 10.00 -10.13 -7.25
CA ARG A 77 11.15 -10.92 -7.70
C ARG A 77 12.46 -10.13 -7.75
N ALA A 78 12.37 -8.80 -7.71
CA ALA A 78 13.55 -7.93 -7.63
C ALA A 78 14.06 -7.90 -6.18
N ASP A 79 14.83 -8.93 -5.84
CA ASP A 79 15.47 -9.09 -4.53
C ASP A 79 16.90 -8.53 -4.53
N ASN A 80 17.24 -7.76 -3.50
CA ASN A 80 18.58 -7.27 -3.24
C ASN A 80 19.04 -7.74 -1.85
N ASN A 81 19.57 -8.95 -1.78
CA ASN A 81 20.06 -9.59 -0.55
C ASN A 81 18.97 -9.74 0.55
N GLY A 82 17.77 -10.14 0.18
CA GLY A 82 16.64 -10.31 1.08
C GLY A 82 15.84 -9.02 1.32
N GLU A 83 16.19 -7.92 0.65
CA GLU A 83 15.45 -6.67 0.70
C GLU A 83 14.73 -6.41 -0.63
N GLY A 84 13.47 -5.97 -0.55
CA GLY A 84 12.65 -5.61 -1.70
C GLY A 84 12.22 -4.14 -1.70
N GLY A 85 11.28 -3.79 -2.59
CA GLY A 85 10.70 -2.45 -2.66
C GLY A 85 11.48 -1.46 -3.51
N ILE A 86 11.13 -0.18 -3.39
CA ILE A 86 11.63 0.91 -4.25
C ILE A 86 13.16 1.06 -4.16
N MET A 87 13.72 0.99 -2.96
CA MET A 87 15.16 1.17 -2.74
C MET A 87 15.96 -0.02 -3.27
N ALA A 88 15.45 -1.24 -3.16
CA ALA A 88 16.07 -2.42 -3.76
C ALA A 88 16.06 -2.34 -5.28
N LEU A 89 14.94 -1.95 -5.88
CA LEU A 89 14.83 -1.72 -7.32
C LEU A 89 15.82 -0.65 -7.81
N LEU A 90 15.95 0.47 -7.08
CA LEU A 90 16.90 1.51 -7.39
C LEU A 90 18.34 0.98 -7.33
N ALA A 91 18.70 0.28 -6.25
CA ALA A 91 20.03 -0.29 -6.07
C ALA A 91 20.40 -1.28 -7.18
N LEU A 92 19.48 -2.17 -7.56
CA LEU A 92 19.67 -3.13 -8.65
C LEU A 92 19.88 -2.44 -10.00
N ASN A 93 19.11 -1.41 -10.31
CA ASN A 93 19.26 -0.66 -11.54
C ASN A 93 20.56 0.15 -11.58
N LEU A 94 20.99 0.73 -10.46
CA LEU A 94 22.25 1.49 -10.40
C LEU A 94 23.51 0.61 -10.54
N ARG A 95 23.42 -0.69 -10.20
CA ARG A 95 24.50 -1.67 -10.39
C ARG A 95 24.68 -2.08 -11.86
N ARG A 96 23.75 -1.74 -12.73
CA ARG A 96 23.84 -2.09 -14.15
C ARG A 96 25.03 -1.40 -14.80
N ALA A 97 25.90 -2.18 -15.46
CA ALA A 97 27.04 -1.67 -16.16
C ALA A 97 26.62 -0.78 -17.36
N GLY A 98 27.41 0.28 -17.64
CA GLY A 98 27.20 1.12 -18.81
C GLY A 98 26.25 2.31 -18.64
N LEU A 99 25.72 2.56 -17.45
CA LEU A 99 24.90 3.74 -17.20
C LEU A 99 25.71 5.03 -17.22
N SER A 100 25.30 5.99 -18.05
CA SER A 100 25.85 7.34 -18.06
C SER A 100 25.53 8.11 -16.77
N ARG A 101 26.27 9.17 -16.47
CA ARG A 101 26.03 10.02 -15.29
C ARG A 101 24.61 10.60 -15.26
N LYS A 102 24.08 10.99 -16.44
CA LYS A 102 22.70 11.51 -16.55
C LYS A 102 21.67 10.43 -16.22
N GLN A 103 21.84 9.21 -16.74
CA GLN A 103 20.93 8.10 -16.43
C GLN A 103 20.92 7.73 -14.96
N LYS A 104 22.09 7.70 -14.32
CA LYS A 104 22.18 7.48 -12.87
C LYS A 104 21.43 8.57 -12.08
N LEU A 105 21.61 9.84 -12.46
CA LEU A 105 20.94 10.95 -11.81
C LEU A 105 19.41 10.84 -11.95
N ILE A 106 18.92 10.52 -13.15
CA ILE A 106 17.48 10.32 -13.39
C ILE A 106 16.94 9.18 -12.55
N LEU A 107 17.62 8.03 -12.51
CA LEU A 107 17.20 6.88 -11.69
C LEU A 107 17.15 7.21 -10.21
N VAL A 108 18.17 7.91 -9.70
CA VAL A 108 18.20 8.36 -8.30
C VAL A 108 17.03 9.31 -8.02
N SER A 109 16.77 10.29 -8.90
CA SER A 109 15.66 11.22 -8.73
C SER A 109 14.31 10.50 -8.71
N ILE A 110 14.08 9.56 -9.62
CA ILE A 110 12.86 8.74 -9.67
C ILE A 110 12.73 7.89 -8.39
N GLY A 111 13.83 7.29 -7.92
CA GLY A 111 13.85 6.52 -6.68
C GLY A 111 13.50 7.36 -5.47
N PHE A 112 14.03 8.59 -5.37
CA PHE A 112 13.70 9.53 -4.30
C PHE A 112 12.23 9.97 -4.35
N ILE A 113 11.71 10.30 -5.52
CA ILE A 113 10.29 10.65 -5.69
C ILE A 113 9.42 9.46 -5.26
N GLY A 114 9.73 8.25 -5.73
CA GLY A 114 8.98 7.05 -5.34
C GLY A 114 9.01 6.77 -3.84
N ALA A 115 10.18 6.92 -3.21
CA ALA A 115 10.30 6.77 -1.77
C ALA A 115 9.50 7.84 -1.01
N SER A 116 9.54 9.10 -1.46
CA SER A 116 8.79 10.19 -0.86
C SER A 116 7.28 9.97 -0.96
N LEU A 117 6.80 9.49 -2.11
CA LEU A 117 5.39 9.14 -2.30
C LEU A 117 4.96 7.98 -1.40
N PHE A 118 5.82 6.97 -1.24
CA PHE A 118 5.56 5.85 -0.33
C PHE A 118 5.46 6.30 1.13
N PHE A 119 6.36 7.18 1.58
CA PHE A 119 6.26 7.75 2.92
C PHE A 119 5.03 8.64 3.10
N GLY A 120 4.67 9.41 2.08
CA GLY A 120 3.44 10.21 2.08
C GLY A 120 2.18 9.34 2.23
N ASP A 121 2.11 8.25 1.46
CA ASP A 121 1.02 7.28 1.56
C ASP A 121 0.96 6.63 2.95
N GLY A 122 2.09 6.24 3.51
CA GLY A 122 2.18 5.68 4.86
C GLY A 122 1.69 6.60 5.99
N ILE A 123 1.52 7.90 5.73
CA ILE A 123 0.91 8.87 6.66
C ILE A 123 -0.56 9.11 6.34
N ILE A 124 -0.88 9.28 5.06
CA ILE A 124 -2.23 9.67 4.61
C ILE A 124 -3.21 8.50 4.75
N THR A 125 -2.84 7.31 4.29
CA THR A 125 -3.73 6.14 4.26
C THR A 125 -4.21 5.71 5.65
N PRO A 126 -3.36 5.60 6.69
CA PRO A 126 -3.84 5.31 8.05
C PRO A 126 -4.73 6.42 8.61
N ALA A 127 -4.43 7.69 8.33
CA ALA A 127 -5.25 8.82 8.80
C ALA A 127 -6.66 8.77 8.21
N ILE A 128 -6.78 8.52 6.90
CA ILE A 128 -8.07 8.38 6.21
C ILE A 128 -8.84 7.16 6.74
N SER A 129 -8.17 6.04 6.93
CA SER A 129 -8.79 4.81 7.43
C SER A 129 -9.35 4.97 8.83
N VAL A 130 -8.61 5.64 9.73
CA VAL A 130 -9.06 5.94 11.09
C VAL A 130 -10.24 6.91 11.07
N LEU A 131 -10.15 7.98 10.28
CA LEU A 131 -11.22 8.97 10.15
C LEU A 131 -12.51 8.31 9.64
N SER A 132 -12.43 7.49 8.59
CA SER A 132 -13.57 6.77 8.04
C SER A 132 -14.19 5.77 9.05
N ALA A 133 -13.37 5.14 9.89
CA ALA A 133 -13.87 4.27 10.95
C ALA A 133 -14.62 5.06 12.04
N VAL A 134 -14.10 6.22 12.42
CA VAL A 134 -14.76 7.12 13.42
C VAL A 134 -16.06 7.66 12.85
N GLU A 135 -16.09 8.12 11.61
CA GLU A 135 -17.34 8.54 10.93
C GLU A 135 -18.38 7.40 10.86
N GLY A 136 -17.92 6.15 10.69
CA GLY A 136 -18.81 4.99 10.72
C GLY A 136 -19.43 4.73 12.09
N LEU A 137 -18.74 5.09 13.17
CA LEU A 137 -19.28 4.98 14.53
C LEU A 137 -20.43 5.96 14.79
N SER A 138 -20.41 7.17 14.23
CA SER A 138 -21.49 8.16 14.36
C SER A 138 -22.80 7.64 13.76
N ILE A 139 -22.73 6.81 12.71
CA ILE A 139 -23.91 6.16 12.11
C ILE A 139 -24.50 5.08 13.06
N ALA A 140 -23.64 4.40 13.82
CA ALA A 140 -24.07 3.34 14.73
C ALA A 140 -24.61 3.87 16.07
N THR A 141 -24.09 5.02 16.53
CA THR A 141 -24.52 5.65 17.80
C THR A 141 -24.26 7.16 17.80
N PRO A 142 -25.29 7.96 18.13
CA PRO A 142 -25.16 9.43 18.18
C PRO A 142 -24.31 9.94 19.37
N ILE A 143 -23.83 9.07 20.23
CA ILE A 143 -22.99 9.46 21.39
C ILE A 143 -21.67 10.10 20.94
N PHE A 144 -21.18 9.78 19.73
CA PHE A 144 -19.93 10.25 19.19
C PHE A 144 -20.05 11.53 18.31
N ASP A 145 -21.27 12.06 18.06
CA ASP A 145 -21.50 13.25 17.26
C ASP A 145 -20.80 14.54 17.75
N PRO A 146 -20.46 14.71 19.04
CA PRO A 146 -19.76 15.92 19.52
C PRO A 146 -18.23 15.89 19.32
N TYR A 147 -17.64 14.79 18.86
CA TYR A 147 -16.20 14.58 18.71
C TYR A 147 -15.80 14.37 17.24
#